data_07c38001b6a67fca7ef6aac383625e93
#
_entry.id   07c38001b6a67fca7ef6aac383625e93
#
_cell.length_a   1.000
_cell.length_b   1.000
_cell.length_c   1.000
_cell.angle_alpha   90.00
_cell.angle_beta   90.00
_cell.angle_gamma   90.00
#
_symmetry.space_group_name_H-M   'P 1'
#
loop_
_entity.id
_entity.type
_entity.pdbx_description
1 polymer ?
#
loop_
_entity_poly.entity_id
_entity_poly.type
_entity_poly.pdbx_seq_one_letter_code
_entity_poly.pdbx_strand_id
1 'polypeptide(L)'
;MFENNWRPQTSQEVLVARSKIITSIRNFFSRNNVLEVDLPVLSSATVSDPFITSFTVNHPLGDLYLQTSPEYLMKRLIAETKRDYYYLGKAFRADEVGRLHNPEFTILEWYRCDCDEFDLMDEITSLIHVVSKGRDCYKNVT
;
A
#
# COMPACT_ATOMS: atom_id res chain seq x y z
N MET A 1 6.04 -28.00 -6.70
CA MET A 1 6.68 -28.72 -5.58
C MET A 1 7.41 -27.66 -4.77
N PHE A 2 6.91 -27.31 -3.60
CA PHE A 2 7.61 -26.35 -2.72
C PHE A 2 8.80 -27.10 -2.16
N GLU A 3 10.01 -26.74 -2.59
CA GLU A 3 11.21 -27.23 -1.94
C GLU A 3 11.16 -26.79 -0.48
N ASN A 4 11.45 -27.73 0.42
CA ASN A 4 11.38 -27.58 1.88
C ASN A 4 12.55 -26.70 2.38
N ASN A 5 12.67 -25.49 1.82
CA ASN A 5 13.72 -24.54 2.19
C ASN A 5 13.15 -23.55 3.21
N TRP A 6 13.39 -23.84 4.50
CA TRP A 6 13.00 -22.98 5.62
C TRP A 6 13.76 -21.64 5.65
N ARG A 7 14.82 -21.51 4.84
CA ARG A 7 15.65 -20.31 4.81
C ARG A 7 14.93 -19.19 4.06
N PRO A 8 14.97 -17.95 4.60
CA PRO A 8 14.48 -16.78 3.87
C PRO A 8 15.18 -16.63 2.51
N GLN A 9 14.43 -16.33 1.47
CA GLN A 9 14.98 -16.05 0.14
C GLN A 9 15.60 -14.64 0.03
N THR A 10 15.31 -13.79 1.01
CA THR A 10 15.75 -12.39 1.05
C THR A 10 16.97 -12.23 1.93
N SER A 11 17.97 -11.47 1.49
CA SER A 11 19.15 -11.17 2.29
C SER A 11 18.85 -10.20 3.44
N GLN A 12 19.69 -10.24 4.48
CA GLN A 12 19.56 -9.34 5.63
C GLN A 12 19.64 -7.86 5.23
N GLU A 13 20.48 -7.53 4.25
CA GLU A 13 20.65 -6.15 3.76
C GLU A 13 19.35 -5.62 3.16
N VAL A 14 18.65 -6.46 2.40
CA VAL A 14 17.33 -6.11 1.81
C VAL A 14 16.28 -5.91 2.91
N LEU A 15 16.25 -6.75 3.93
CA LEU A 15 15.35 -6.58 5.08
C LEU A 15 15.61 -5.27 5.82
N VAL A 16 16.86 -4.93 6.07
CA VAL A 16 17.27 -3.67 6.71
C VAL A 16 16.90 -2.47 5.82
N ALA A 17 17.17 -2.55 4.52
CA ALA A 17 16.83 -1.49 3.57
C ALA A 17 15.31 -1.25 3.53
N ARG A 18 14.52 -2.32 3.46
CA ARG A 18 13.05 -2.24 3.50
C ARG A 18 12.55 -1.58 4.79
N SER A 19 13.09 -1.98 5.94
CA SER A 19 12.72 -1.38 7.23
C SER A 19 13.00 0.12 7.26
N LYS A 20 14.16 0.56 6.75
CA LYS A 20 14.51 1.99 6.64
C LYS A 20 13.56 2.76 5.73
N ILE A 21 13.17 2.19 4.59
CA ILE A 21 12.20 2.78 3.66
C ILE A 21 10.86 2.98 4.35
N ILE A 22 10.32 1.95 5.00
CA ILE A 22 9.05 2.01 5.74
C ILE A 22 9.10 3.11 6.82
N THR A 23 10.18 3.17 7.59
CA THR A 23 10.38 4.21 8.60
C THR A 23 10.42 5.62 7.97
N SER A 24 11.09 5.77 6.82
CA SER A 24 11.17 7.06 6.13
C SER A 24 9.80 7.52 5.62
N ILE A 25 8.98 6.60 5.09
CA ILE A 25 7.59 6.88 4.67
C ILE A 25 6.77 7.36 5.88
N ARG A 26 6.79 6.62 6.99
CA ARG A 26 6.07 7.00 8.21
C ARG A 26 6.47 8.36 8.74
N ASN A 27 7.76 8.64 8.77
CA ASN A 27 8.29 9.94 9.19
C ASN A 27 7.86 11.07 8.25
N PHE A 28 7.80 10.81 6.93
CA PHE A 28 7.33 11.78 5.95
C PHE A 28 5.87 12.18 6.23
N PHE A 29 4.96 11.24 6.32
CA PHE A 29 3.55 11.51 6.56
C PHE A 29 3.28 12.10 7.95
N SER A 30 3.98 11.62 8.98
CA SER A 30 3.89 12.20 10.32
C SER A 30 4.27 13.67 10.35
N ARG A 31 5.34 14.09 9.65
CA ARG A 31 5.76 15.48 9.55
C ARG A 31 4.78 16.36 8.77
N ASN A 32 4.06 15.76 7.83
CA ASN A 32 3.03 16.42 7.02
C ASN A 32 1.63 16.36 7.66
N ASN A 33 1.53 15.90 8.92
CA ASN A 33 0.28 15.78 9.68
C ASN A 33 -0.78 14.88 9.02
N VAL A 34 -0.34 13.87 8.25
CA VAL A 34 -1.21 12.83 7.70
C VAL A 34 -1.23 11.65 8.66
N LEU A 35 -2.42 11.21 9.06
CA LEU A 35 -2.57 10.15 10.06
C LEU A 35 -2.47 8.76 9.42
N GLU A 36 -1.62 7.89 9.97
CA GLU A 36 -1.62 6.46 9.62
C GLU A 36 -2.91 5.79 10.13
N VAL A 37 -3.56 5.02 9.28
CA VAL A 37 -4.73 4.22 9.68
C VAL A 37 -4.42 2.73 9.56
N ASP A 38 -4.84 1.98 10.55
CA ASP A 38 -4.87 0.51 10.53
C ASP A 38 -6.29 0.07 10.18
N LEU A 39 -6.43 -0.64 9.06
CA LEU A 39 -7.72 -1.02 8.50
C LEU A 39 -7.86 -2.53 8.42
N PRO A 40 -9.09 -3.06 8.58
CA PRO A 40 -9.36 -4.47 8.35
C PRO A 40 -8.95 -4.90 6.93
N VAL A 41 -8.19 -5.98 6.84
CA VAL A 41 -7.81 -6.58 5.55
C VAL A 41 -8.82 -7.60 5.04
N LEU A 42 -9.80 -7.94 5.86
CA LEU A 42 -10.86 -8.91 5.57
C LEU A 42 -12.23 -8.22 5.62
N SER A 43 -13.04 -8.38 4.58
CA SER A 43 -14.33 -7.72 4.42
C SER A 43 -15.39 -8.68 3.90
N SER A 44 -16.67 -8.37 4.17
CA SER A 44 -17.83 -9.08 3.61
C SER A 44 -18.14 -8.71 2.16
N ALA A 45 -17.42 -7.76 1.58
CA ALA A 45 -17.58 -7.34 0.19
C ALA A 45 -16.21 -7.14 -0.46
N THR A 46 -16.15 -7.35 -1.77
CA THR A 46 -14.97 -7.14 -2.60
C THR A 46 -15.07 -5.85 -3.42
N VAL A 47 -14.00 -5.54 -4.13
CA VAL A 47 -13.95 -4.44 -5.10
C VAL A 47 -14.92 -4.70 -6.27
N SER A 48 -15.50 -3.63 -6.81
CA SER A 48 -16.39 -3.70 -7.98
C SER A 48 -15.66 -3.65 -9.33
N ASP A 49 -14.33 -3.54 -9.33
CA ASP A 49 -13.52 -3.54 -10.55
C ASP A 49 -13.46 -4.96 -11.14
N PRO A 50 -13.96 -5.16 -12.38
CA PRO A 50 -13.99 -6.49 -13.01
C PRO A 50 -12.62 -7.05 -13.37
N PHE A 51 -11.58 -6.20 -13.36
CA PHE A 51 -10.20 -6.59 -13.69
C PHE A 51 -9.34 -6.89 -12.47
N ILE A 52 -9.90 -6.79 -11.27
CA ILE A 52 -9.19 -7.09 -10.02
C ILE A 52 -9.89 -8.21 -9.27
N THR A 53 -9.25 -9.36 -9.18
CA THR A 53 -9.80 -10.53 -8.48
C THR A 53 -9.34 -10.56 -7.02
N SER A 54 -10.29 -10.58 -6.09
CA SER A 54 -10.03 -10.76 -4.67
C SER A 54 -9.85 -12.22 -4.30
N PHE A 55 -9.02 -12.50 -3.30
CA PHE A 55 -9.04 -13.81 -2.63
C PHE A 55 -10.30 -13.96 -1.80
N THR A 56 -10.96 -15.10 -1.94
CA THR A 56 -12.12 -15.48 -1.14
C THR A 56 -11.67 -16.34 0.06
N VAL A 57 -12.18 -16.03 1.22
CA VAL A 57 -11.99 -16.79 2.46
C VAL A 57 -13.33 -17.37 2.88
N ASN A 58 -13.44 -18.69 2.87
CA ASN A 58 -14.65 -19.38 3.33
C ASN A 58 -14.83 -19.19 4.85
N HIS A 59 -15.98 -18.68 5.25
CA HIS A 59 -16.30 -18.46 6.65
C HIS A 59 -17.72 -19.00 6.95
N PRO A 60 -17.99 -19.55 8.16
CA PRO A 60 -19.30 -20.13 8.49
C PRO A 60 -20.50 -19.20 8.33
N LEU A 61 -20.29 -17.89 8.37
CA LEU A 61 -21.34 -16.86 8.21
C LEU A 61 -21.41 -16.28 6.79
N GLY A 62 -20.73 -16.90 5.82
CA GLY A 62 -20.65 -16.43 4.44
C GLY A 62 -19.22 -16.09 4.02
N ASP A 63 -19.00 -15.99 2.71
CA ASP A 63 -17.68 -15.69 2.17
C ASP A 63 -17.18 -14.30 2.58
N LEU A 64 -15.90 -14.24 2.89
CA LEU A 64 -15.16 -13.02 3.16
C LEU A 64 -14.08 -12.84 2.09
N TYR A 65 -13.64 -11.62 1.90
CA TYR A 65 -12.69 -11.25 0.85
C TYR A 65 -11.50 -10.49 1.42
N LEU A 66 -10.29 -10.86 0.98
CA LEU A 66 -9.10 -10.08 1.27
C LEU A 66 -9.11 -8.79 0.44
N GLN A 67 -8.77 -7.68 1.06
CA GLN A 67 -8.77 -6.37 0.40
C GLN A 67 -7.75 -6.30 -0.74
N THR A 68 -8.15 -5.72 -1.86
CA THR A 68 -7.30 -5.45 -3.02
C THR A 68 -6.63 -4.07 -2.96
N SER A 69 -7.23 -3.15 -2.21
CA SER A 69 -6.71 -1.86 -1.75
C SER A 69 -7.53 -1.38 -0.56
N PRO A 70 -7.03 -0.41 0.23
CA PRO A 70 -7.78 0.17 1.35
C PRO A 70 -8.82 1.22 0.92
N GLU A 71 -8.97 1.51 -0.37
CA GLU A 71 -9.72 2.65 -0.93
C GLU A 71 -11.10 2.84 -0.32
N TYR A 72 -11.93 1.80 -0.32
CA TYR A 72 -13.32 1.94 0.15
C TYR A 72 -13.42 2.26 1.64
N LEU A 73 -12.53 1.70 2.45
CA LEU A 73 -12.49 1.98 3.87
C LEU A 73 -11.94 3.37 4.15
N MET A 74 -10.88 3.78 3.44
CA MET A 74 -10.30 5.11 3.57
C MET A 74 -11.28 6.21 3.14
N LYS A 75 -11.97 6.03 2.02
CA LYS A 75 -12.99 6.99 1.56
C LYS A 75 -14.13 7.17 2.56
N ARG A 76 -14.55 6.11 3.25
CA ARG A 76 -15.55 6.21 4.33
C ARG A 76 -15.03 7.02 5.52
N LEU A 77 -13.78 6.81 5.92
CA LEU A 77 -13.16 7.62 6.99
C LEU A 77 -13.09 9.10 6.60
N ILE A 78 -12.65 9.41 5.38
CA ILE A 78 -12.53 10.78 4.90
C ILE A 78 -13.89 11.47 4.82
N ALA A 79 -14.91 10.77 4.32
CA ALA A 79 -16.27 11.29 4.23
C ALA A 79 -16.82 11.72 5.61
N GLU A 80 -16.51 10.95 6.65
CA GLU A 80 -16.95 11.20 8.02
C GLU A 80 -16.15 12.29 8.72
N THR A 81 -14.80 12.24 8.56
CA THR A 81 -13.90 13.00 9.43
C THR A 81 -13.26 14.22 8.75
N LYS A 82 -13.27 14.26 7.41
CA LYS A 82 -12.60 15.30 6.59
C LYS A 82 -11.15 15.53 7.02
N ARG A 83 -10.40 14.44 7.21
CA ARG A 83 -9.01 14.46 7.64
C ARG A 83 -8.14 13.70 6.65
N ASP A 84 -6.87 14.07 6.58
CA ASP A 84 -5.84 13.43 5.78
C ASP A 84 -5.39 12.12 6.40
N TYR A 85 -5.39 11.06 5.60
CA TYR A 85 -5.03 9.72 6.02
C TYR A 85 -4.08 9.05 5.05
N TYR A 86 -3.23 8.16 5.58
CA TYR A 86 -2.52 7.20 4.76
C TYR A 86 -2.62 5.79 5.36
N TYR A 87 -2.53 4.81 4.49
CA TYR A 87 -2.44 3.39 4.81
C TYR A 87 -1.13 2.85 4.25
N LEU A 88 -0.36 2.15 5.07
CA LEU A 88 0.86 1.44 4.67
C LEU A 88 0.77 0.00 5.18
N GLY A 89 0.25 -0.89 4.36
CA GLY A 89 -0.06 -2.25 4.80
C GLY A 89 -0.17 -3.24 3.65
N LYS A 90 -0.80 -4.37 3.92
CA LYS A 90 -0.96 -5.46 2.96
C LYS A 90 -2.19 -5.27 2.09
N ALA A 91 -2.03 -5.61 0.80
CA ALA A 91 -3.09 -5.77 -0.16
C ALA A 91 -2.90 -7.09 -0.93
N PHE A 92 -3.98 -7.60 -1.50
CA PHE A 92 -4.05 -8.93 -2.07
C PHE A 92 -4.79 -8.90 -3.39
N ARG A 93 -4.19 -9.43 -4.48
CA ARG A 93 -4.83 -9.55 -5.78
C ARG A 93 -4.52 -10.92 -6.36
N ALA A 94 -5.55 -11.74 -6.54
CA ALA A 94 -5.38 -13.16 -6.84
C ALA A 94 -4.69 -13.42 -8.18
N ASP A 95 -4.95 -12.57 -9.18
CA ASP A 95 -4.45 -12.75 -10.54
C ASP A 95 -3.10 -12.07 -10.80
N GLU A 96 -2.57 -11.32 -9.81
CA GLU A 96 -1.28 -10.65 -9.95
C GLU A 96 -0.11 -11.59 -9.66
N VAL A 97 0.27 -12.40 -10.66
CA VAL A 97 1.42 -13.31 -10.61
C VAL A 97 2.37 -13.01 -11.75
N GLY A 98 3.59 -12.58 -11.43
CA GLY A 98 4.57 -12.26 -12.47
C GLY A 98 5.93 -11.88 -11.89
N ARG A 99 6.87 -11.55 -12.79
CA ARG A 99 8.24 -11.20 -12.39
C ARG A 99 8.33 -10.03 -11.39
N LEU A 100 7.42 -9.08 -11.47
CA LEU A 100 7.35 -7.87 -10.63
C LEU A 100 6.10 -7.83 -9.75
N HIS A 101 5.24 -8.84 -9.80
CA HIS A 101 3.96 -8.88 -9.11
C HIS A 101 3.84 -10.14 -8.28
N ASN A 102 3.38 -9.97 -7.04
CA ASN A 102 3.01 -11.05 -6.14
C ASN A 102 1.55 -10.87 -5.72
N PRO A 103 0.82 -11.97 -5.49
CA PRO A 103 -0.57 -11.91 -5.02
C PRO A 103 -0.75 -11.19 -3.69
N GLU A 104 0.28 -11.17 -2.84
CA GLU A 104 0.38 -10.36 -1.64
C GLU A 104 1.49 -9.33 -1.80
N PHE A 105 1.18 -8.07 -1.59
CA PHE A 105 2.15 -6.98 -1.66
C PHE A 105 1.90 -5.94 -0.58
N THR A 106 2.81 -5.00 -0.43
CA THR A 106 2.62 -3.84 0.44
C THR A 106 2.24 -2.65 -0.40
N ILE A 107 1.11 -2.04 -0.06
CA ILE A 107 0.61 -0.82 -0.69
C ILE A 107 0.83 0.37 0.24
N LEU A 108 1.18 1.50 -0.35
CA LEU A 108 1.08 2.81 0.26
C LEU A 108 -0.02 3.57 -0.49
N GLU A 109 -1.06 3.96 0.22
CA GLU A 109 -2.17 4.73 -0.34
C GLU A 109 -2.50 5.87 0.62
N TRP A 110 -2.74 7.08 0.11
CA TRP A 110 -3.08 8.22 0.94
C TRP A 110 -4.05 9.16 0.26
N TYR A 111 -4.71 9.94 1.07
CA TYR A 111 -5.70 10.91 0.65
C TYR A 111 -5.45 12.21 1.38
N ARG A 112 -5.56 13.31 0.65
CA ARG A 112 -5.47 14.68 1.15
C ARG A 112 -6.79 15.38 0.94
N CYS A 113 -7.31 16.00 1.98
CA CYS A 113 -8.44 16.91 1.87
C CYS A 113 -7.96 18.27 1.37
N ASP A 114 -8.80 18.94 0.58
CA ASP A 114 -8.55 20.31 0.09
C ASP A 114 -7.23 20.48 -0.70
N CYS A 115 -6.73 19.41 -1.32
CA CYS A 115 -5.58 19.40 -2.23
C CYS A 115 -6.03 19.07 -3.63
N ASP A 116 -5.40 19.69 -4.63
CA ASP A 116 -5.59 19.35 -6.03
C ASP A 116 -4.54 18.32 -6.53
N GLU A 117 -4.62 17.98 -7.81
CA GLU A 117 -3.70 17.02 -8.43
C GLU A 117 -2.24 17.50 -8.47
N PHE A 118 -2.00 18.81 -8.55
CA PHE A 118 -0.66 19.38 -8.57
C PHE A 118 -0.02 19.31 -7.18
N ASP A 119 -0.77 19.57 -6.14
CA ASP A 119 -0.33 19.39 -4.75
C ASP A 119 0.09 17.94 -4.48
N LEU A 120 -0.70 16.96 -4.98
CA LEU A 120 -0.36 15.54 -4.86
C LEU A 120 0.88 15.16 -5.67
N MET A 121 1.09 15.72 -6.86
CA MET A 121 2.29 15.49 -7.67
C MET A 121 3.55 16.01 -6.95
N ASP A 122 3.49 17.18 -6.33
CA ASP A 122 4.59 17.74 -5.56
C ASP A 122 4.86 16.92 -4.29
N GLU A 123 3.82 16.44 -3.62
CA GLU A 123 3.95 15.55 -2.46
C GLU A 123 4.59 14.21 -2.84
N ILE A 124 4.18 13.58 -3.96
CA ILE A 124 4.80 12.36 -4.50
C ILE A 124 6.27 12.59 -4.79
N THR A 125 6.61 13.70 -5.44
CA THR A 125 7.99 14.06 -5.76
C THR A 125 8.83 14.17 -4.49
N SER A 126 8.32 14.85 -3.48
CA SER A 126 8.96 15.01 -2.18
C SER A 126 9.14 13.67 -1.45
N LEU A 127 8.12 12.82 -1.47
CA LEU A 127 8.19 11.47 -0.88
C LEU A 127 9.26 10.62 -1.56
N ILE A 128 9.29 10.58 -2.90
CA ILE A 128 10.29 9.82 -3.66
C ILE A 128 11.69 10.32 -3.33
N HIS A 129 11.89 11.64 -3.25
CA HIS A 129 13.19 12.21 -2.87
C HIS A 129 13.65 11.73 -1.49
N VAL A 130 12.76 11.75 -0.50
CA VAL A 130 13.06 11.27 0.87
C VAL A 130 13.40 9.77 0.89
N VAL A 131 12.63 8.94 0.18
CA VAL A 131 12.80 7.47 0.14
C VAL A 131 14.06 7.07 -0.63
N SER A 132 14.38 7.76 -1.73
CA SER A 132 15.58 7.51 -2.53
C SER A 132 16.86 8.10 -1.94
N LYS A 133 16.78 8.80 -0.81
CA LYS A 133 17.89 9.55 -0.20
C LYS A 133 18.53 10.56 -1.14
N GLY A 134 17.71 11.24 -1.94
CA GLY A 134 18.17 12.24 -2.89
C GLY A 134 18.89 11.70 -4.12
N ARG A 135 18.81 10.39 -4.40
CA ARG A 135 19.25 9.87 -5.71
C ARG A 135 18.27 10.39 -6.76
N ASP A 136 18.80 11.00 -7.83
CA ASP A 136 18.01 11.47 -8.98
C ASP A 136 17.28 10.30 -9.64
N CYS A 137 16.07 9.99 -9.20
CA CYS A 137 15.24 8.93 -9.78
C CYS A 137 14.69 9.31 -11.18
N TYR A 138 14.90 10.55 -11.62
CA TYR A 138 14.29 11.10 -12.84
C TYR A 138 15.18 11.12 -14.07
N LYS A 139 16.38 10.55 -14.04
CA LYS A 139 17.35 10.68 -15.15
C LYS A 139 17.03 9.88 -16.40
N ASN A 140 15.90 9.18 -16.52
CA ASN A 140 15.60 8.40 -17.73
C ASN A 140 14.09 8.36 -18.10
N VAL A 141 13.41 9.49 -18.09
CA VAL A 141 12.11 9.60 -18.77
C VAL A 141 12.25 10.69 -19.84
N THR A 142 12.85 10.31 -20.94
CA THR A 142 12.75 10.99 -22.24
C THR A 142 12.28 9.99 -23.26
#